data_98842f22adf8ec899f16838ddc7c86f8
#
_entry.id   98842f22adf8ec899f16838ddc7c86f8
#
_cell.length_a   1.000
_cell.length_b   1.000
_cell.length_c   1.000
_cell.angle_alpha   90.00
_cell.angle_beta   90.00
_cell.angle_gamma   90.00
#
_symmetry.space_group_name_H-M   'P 1'
#
loop_
_entity.id
_entity.type
_entity.pdbx_description
1 polymer ?
#
loop_
_entity_poly.entity_id
_entity_poly.type
_entity_poly.pdbx_seq_one_letter_code
_entity_poly.pdbx_strand_id
1 'polypeptide(L)'
;MSIIDTNHGKEKMKKIKEYQMMLNENRIPYLETQKSFLCESKCNSPANVANIMESCFRISDLPEEHIYAIALNTKNQITGIFEVGKGTVNCSLISAREILIRMLLAGAVSFILCHNHPSGYTNPSQEDIQITESIGKAGSLIGVSLLDHLIIGEKNYTSLREIQAVTFE
;
A
#
# COMPACT_ATOMS: atom_id res chain seq x y z
N MET A 1 37.16 26.64 10.80
CA MET A 1 35.81 26.96 11.31
C MET A 1 34.84 26.38 10.29
N SER A 2 34.43 25.11 10.50
CA SER A 2 33.66 24.34 9.55
C SER A 2 32.18 24.63 9.78
N ILE A 3 31.50 25.11 8.76
CA ILE A 3 30.06 25.30 8.73
C ILE A 3 29.48 23.90 8.53
N ILE A 4 28.87 23.33 9.58
CA ILE A 4 28.09 22.11 9.52
C ILE A 4 26.77 22.48 8.84
N ASP A 5 26.62 22.07 7.60
CA ASP A 5 25.38 22.18 6.83
C ASP A 5 24.35 21.18 7.39
N THR A 6 23.50 21.63 8.31
CA THR A 6 22.40 20.87 8.88
C THR A 6 21.15 20.94 8.00
N ASN A 7 21.31 20.64 6.72
CA ASN A 7 20.18 20.51 5.82
C ASN A 7 19.75 19.04 5.72
N HIS A 8 19.24 18.48 6.84
CA HIS A 8 18.44 17.26 6.78
C HIS A 8 17.17 17.64 6.01
N GLY A 9 17.14 17.25 4.74
CA GLY A 9 16.06 17.56 3.81
C GLY A 9 14.71 17.16 4.40
N LYS A 10 13.93 18.17 4.81
CA LYS A 10 12.48 17.98 5.07
C LYS A 10 11.91 17.43 3.77
N GLU A 11 11.55 16.16 3.75
CA GLU A 11 10.84 15.59 2.61
C GLU A 11 9.60 16.45 2.35
N LYS A 12 9.45 16.89 1.09
CA LYS A 12 8.36 17.79 0.73
C LYS A 12 7.03 17.07 0.85
N MET A 13 6.17 17.56 1.73
CA MET A 13 4.76 17.16 1.78
C MET A 13 4.13 17.37 0.41
N LYS A 14 3.44 16.36 -0.09
CA LYS A 14 2.73 16.40 -1.37
C LYS A 14 1.28 16.00 -1.18
N LYS A 15 0.44 16.38 -2.13
CA LYS A 15 -0.94 15.95 -2.19
C LYS A 15 -1.00 14.53 -2.75
N ILE A 16 -1.28 13.56 -1.90
CA ILE A 16 -1.52 12.17 -2.26
C ILE A 16 -3.03 11.96 -2.41
N LYS A 17 -3.42 11.11 -3.36
CA LYS A 17 -4.82 10.84 -3.65
C LYS A 17 -5.18 9.39 -3.36
N GLU A 18 -6.29 9.21 -2.71
CA GLU A 18 -7.03 7.95 -2.71
C GLU A 18 -7.94 7.92 -3.94
N TYR A 19 -7.91 6.81 -4.66
CA TYR A 19 -8.71 6.61 -5.85
C TYR A 19 -9.65 5.43 -5.70
N GLN A 20 -10.82 5.58 -6.30
CA GLN A 20 -11.75 4.51 -6.58
C GLN A 20 -11.75 4.21 -8.09
N MET A 21 -11.88 2.95 -8.46
CA MET A 21 -12.07 2.57 -9.86
C MET A 21 -13.56 2.61 -10.20
N MET A 22 -13.90 3.39 -11.23
CA MET A 22 -15.26 3.58 -11.72
C MET A 22 -15.35 3.18 -13.20
N LEU A 23 -16.56 3.04 -13.71
CA LEU A 23 -16.82 2.84 -15.15
C LEU A 23 -17.41 4.11 -15.72
N ASN A 24 -16.87 4.55 -16.87
CA ASN A 24 -17.45 5.65 -17.62
C ASN A 24 -18.72 5.21 -18.40
N GLU A 25 -19.31 6.11 -19.17
CA GLU A 25 -20.50 5.86 -20.01
C GLU A 25 -20.33 4.71 -21.01
N ASN A 26 -19.09 4.48 -21.49
CA ASN A 26 -18.74 3.39 -22.40
C ASN A 26 -18.29 2.12 -21.68
N ARG A 27 -18.51 2.02 -20.36
CA ARG A 27 -18.11 0.88 -19.51
C ARG A 27 -16.59 0.66 -19.42
N ILE A 28 -15.80 1.71 -19.69
CA ILE A 28 -14.33 1.65 -19.60
C ILE A 28 -13.91 2.06 -18.18
N PRO A 29 -13.04 1.26 -17.50
CA PRO A 29 -12.54 1.59 -16.17
C PRO A 29 -11.70 2.88 -16.19
N TYR A 30 -11.91 3.74 -15.18
CA TYR A 30 -11.10 4.91 -14.92
C TYR A 30 -10.93 5.13 -13.41
N LEU A 31 -9.96 5.97 -13.01
CA LEU A 31 -9.70 6.31 -11.62
C LEU A 31 -10.38 7.64 -11.25
N GLU A 32 -11.22 7.59 -10.24
CA GLU A 32 -11.88 8.76 -9.66
C GLU A 32 -11.27 9.08 -8.29
N THR A 33 -10.91 10.36 -8.05
CA THR A 33 -10.36 10.78 -6.75
C THR A 33 -11.46 10.78 -5.70
N GLN A 34 -11.26 9.99 -4.62
CA GLN A 34 -12.16 9.94 -3.47
C GLN A 34 -11.74 10.96 -2.41
N LYS A 35 -10.48 10.92 -2.02
CA LYS A 35 -9.89 11.81 -1.01
C LYS A 35 -8.53 12.30 -1.44
N SER A 36 -8.05 13.33 -0.76
CA SER A 36 -6.71 13.86 -0.94
C SER A 36 -6.11 14.20 0.41
N PHE A 37 -4.86 13.80 0.62
CA PHE A 37 -4.11 13.97 1.86
C PHE A 37 -2.84 14.77 1.58
N LEU A 38 -2.44 15.62 2.52
CA LEU A 38 -1.13 16.27 2.48
C LEU A 38 -0.20 15.52 3.41
N CYS A 39 0.66 14.70 2.85
CA CYS A 39 1.61 13.88 3.61
C CYS A 39 2.90 13.62 2.83
N GLU A 40 3.84 12.90 3.43
CA GLU A 40 5.00 12.43 2.70
C GLU A 40 4.57 11.56 1.51
N SER A 41 5.23 11.76 0.38
CA SER A 41 4.84 11.06 -0.86
C SER A 41 5.76 9.92 -1.22
N LYS A 42 6.79 9.64 -0.41
CA LYS A 42 7.83 8.69 -0.74
C LYS A 42 7.86 7.55 0.26
N CYS A 43 7.81 6.33 -0.24
CA CYS A 43 7.88 5.12 0.55
C CYS A 43 9.33 4.63 0.63
N ASN A 44 10.07 5.07 1.65
CA ASN A 44 11.50 4.78 1.81
C ASN A 44 11.78 3.63 2.79
N SER A 45 10.84 3.32 3.66
CA SER A 45 10.95 2.27 4.67
C SER A 45 9.56 1.79 5.10
N PRO A 46 9.44 0.58 5.67
CA PRO A 46 8.19 0.10 6.23
C PRO A 46 7.60 1.03 7.29
N ALA A 47 8.44 1.59 8.17
CA ALA A 47 8.02 2.58 9.17
C ALA A 47 7.38 3.83 8.55
N ASN A 48 7.98 4.34 7.47
CA ASN A 48 7.46 5.49 6.74
C ASN A 48 6.10 5.16 6.09
N VAL A 49 5.95 3.98 5.50
CA VAL A 49 4.68 3.52 4.93
C VAL A 49 3.59 3.40 6.00
N ALA A 50 3.91 2.77 7.15
CA ALA A 50 2.98 2.67 8.28
C ALA A 50 2.53 4.05 8.77
N ASN A 51 3.45 5.01 8.91
CA ASN A 51 3.14 6.39 9.30
C ASN A 51 2.24 7.11 8.28
N ILE A 52 2.45 6.90 6.99
CA ILE A 52 1.58 7.46 5.93
C ILE A 52 0.17 6.89 6.07
N MET A 53 0.04 5.57 6.21
CA MET A 53 -1.26 4.92 6.35
C MET A 53 -1.99 5.36 7.63
N GLU A 54 -1.27 5.51 8.73
CA GLU A 54 -1.85 6.01 9.97
C GLU A 54 -2.28 7.47 9.87
N SER A 55 -1.44 8.34 9.30
CA SER A 55 -1.74 9.77 9.17
C SER A 55 -2.89 10.06 8.22
N CYS A 56 -3.02 9.28 7.14
CA CYS A 56 -4.04 9.50 6.11
C CYS A 56 -5.36 8.78 6.41
N PHE A 57 -5.30 7.58 6.99
CA PHE A 57 -6.46 6.69 7.11
C PHE A 57 -6.81 6.32 8.54
N ARG A 58 -5.92 6.57 9.53
CA ARG A 58 -6.03 6.06 10.90
C ARG A 58 -6.33 4.56 10.89
N ILE A 59 -5.55 3.84 10.09
CA ILE A 59 -5.84 2.46 9.73
C ILE A 59 -5.90 1.53 10.94
N SER A 60 -5.12 1.81 12.00
CA SER A 60 -5.13 1.05 13.25
C SER A 60 -6.44 1.20 14.05
N ASP A 61 -7.18 2.29 13.84
CA ASP A 61 -8.45 2.58 14.54
C ASP A 61 -9.67 1.95 13.83
N LEU A 62 -9.49 1.33 12.68
CA LEU A 62 -10.59 0.75 11.92
C LEU A 62 -11.07 -0.55 12.56
N PRO A 63 -12.40 -0.72 12.80
CA PRO A 63 -12.94 -1.89 13.51
C PRO A 63 -13.02 -3.14 12.65
N GLU A 64 -12.84 -3.01 11.34
CA GLU A 64 -12.83 -4.10 10.37
C GLU A 64 -11.44 -4.16 9.70
N GLU A 65 -11.10 -5.29 9.11
CA GLU A 65 -9.90 -5.38 8.28
C GLU A 65 -10.09 -4.58 6.99
N HIS A 66 -9.16 -3.71 6.70
CA HIS A 66 -9.09 -2.94 5.47
C HIS A 66 -7.76 -3.21 4.79
N ILE A 67 -7.80 -3.47 3.50
CA ILE A 67 -6.60 -3.70 2.70
C ILE A 67 -6.46 -2.59 1.69
N TYR A 68 -5.27 -2.00 1.67
CA TYR A 68 -4.88 -0.94 0.77
C TYR A 68 -3.73 -1.38 -0.14
N ALA A 69 -3.77 -0.93 -1.39
CA ALA A 69 -2.66 -1.02 -2.32
C ALA A 69 -2.12 0.39 -2.60
N ILE A 70 -0.82 0.57 -2.42
CA ILE A 70 -0.12 1.84 -2.61
C ILE A 70 0.69 1.75 -3.89
N ALA A 71 0.27 2.44 -4.93
CA ALA A 71 0.93 2.48 -6.23
C ALA A 71 2.15 3.41 -6.20
N LEU A 72 3.27 2.97 -6.76
CA LEU A 72 4.55 3.67 -6.72
C LEU A 72 5.16 3.84 -8.12
N ASN A 73 5.83 4.97 -8.34
CA ASN A 73 6.67 5.21 -9.51
C ASN A 73 8.12 4.71 -9.26
N THR A 74 8.99 4.86 -10.27
CA THR A 74 10.41 4.46 -10.22
C THR A 74 11.25 5.13 -9.14
N LYS A 75 10.73 6.19 -8.49
CA LYS A 75 11.37 6.91 -7.39
C LYS A 75 10.75 6.58 -6.03
N ASN A 76 9.97 5.50 -5.94
CA ASN A 76 9.17 5.11 -4.78
C ASN A 76 8.23 6.23 -4.28
N GLN A 77 7.76 7.09 -5.20
CA GLN A 77 6.78 8.10 -4.88
C GLN A 77 5.37 7.56 -5.14
N ILE A 78 4.46 7.86 -4.24
CA ILE A 78 3.06 7.42 -4.32
C ILE A 78 2.39 8.12 -5.51
N THR A 79 1.85 7.32 -6.43
CA THR A 79 1.01 7.78 -7.55
C THR A 79 -0.47 7.64 -7.23
N GLY A 80 -0.83 6.78 -6.29
CA GLY A 80 -2.19 6.61 -5.79
C GLY A 80 -2.28 5.59 -4.66
N ILE A 81 -3.33 5.70 -3.85
CA ILE A 81 -3.69 4.73 -2.82
C ILE A 81 -5.09 4.22 -3.14
N PHE A 82 -5.31 2.92 -2.93
CA PHE A 82 -6.55 2.24 -3.26
C PHE A 82 -6.98 1.35 -2.10
N GLU A 83 -8.19 1.52 -1.59
CA GLU A 83 -8.82 0.49 -0.79
C GLU A 83 -9.25 -0.65 -1.72
N VAL A 84 -8.69 -1.84 -1.51
CA VAL A 84 -8.91 -3.01 -2.37
C VAL A 84 -9.67 -4.14 -1.69
N GLY A 85 -9.86 -4.04 -0.38
CA GLY A 85 -10.63 -4.99 0.42
C GLY A 85 -11.11 -4.38 1.72
N LYS A 86 -12.27 -4.84 2.19
CA LYS A 86 -12.87 -4.46 3.47
C LYS A 86 -13.66 -5.64 4.04
N GLY A 87 -13.59 -5.83 5.37
CA GLY A 87 -14.28 -6.90 6.10
C GLY A 87 -13.36 -8.09 6.39
N THR A 88 -13.90 -9.20 6.85
CA THR A 88 -13.10 -10.41 7.11
C THR A 88 -12.36 -10.83 5.85
N VAL A 89 -11.02 -10.89 5.97
CA VAL A 89 -10.14 -11.32 4.87
C VAL A 89 -10.39 -12.80 4.57
N ASN A 90 -11.45 -13.02 3.83
CA ASN A 90 -11.59 -14.29 3.13
C ASN A 90 -10.73 -14.14 1.87
N CYS A 91 -9.60 -14.84 1.78
CA CYS A 91 -8.66 -14.81 0.65
C CYS A 91 -9.34 -14.94 -0.72
N SER A 92 -10.56 -15.43 -0.77
CA SER A 92 -11.39 -15.53 -1.97
C SER A 92 -11.92 -14.20 -2.50
N LEU A 93 -11.83 -13.09 -1.73
CA LEU A 93 -12.39 -11.79 -2.13
C LEU A 93 -11.35 -10.83 -2.69
N ILE A 94 -10.05 -11.04 -2.44
CA ILE A 94 -8.98 -10.19 -2.94
C ILE A 94 -8.35 -10.86 -4.16
N SER A 95 -8.75 -10.41 -5.32
CA SER A 95 -8.21 -10.89 -6.59
C SER A 95 -6.96 -10.10 -6.98
N ALA A 96 -5.87 -10.81 -7.32
CA ALA A 96 -4.68 -10.19 -7.91
C ALA A 96 -5.05 -9.33 -9.13
N ARG A 97 -6.02 -9.76 -9.94
CA ARG A 97 -6.53 -9.01 -11.08
C ARG A 97 -7.06 -7.63 -10.67
N GLU A 98 -7.86 -7.57 -9.61
CA GLU A 98 -8.48 -6.32 -9.15
C GLU A 98 -7.44 -5.32 -8.61
N ILE A 99 -6.40 -5.80 -7.96
CA ILE A 99 -5.28 -4.97 -7.52
C ILE A 99 -4.49 -4.50 -8.76
N LEU A 100 -4.06 -5.41 -9.60
CA LEU A 100 -3.15 -5.11 -10.70
C LEU A 100 -3.76 -4.19 -11.77
N ILE A 101 -5.06 -4.26 -12.03
CA ILE A 101 -5.72 -3.30 -12.94
C ILE A 101 -5.64 -1.86 -12.37
N ARG A 102 -5.78 -1.67 -11.06
CA ARG A 102 -5.62 -0.37 -10.41
C ARG A 102 -4.19 0.13 -10.50
N MET A 103 -3.21 -0.75 -10.29
CA MET A 103 -1.79 -0.42 -10.40
C MET A 103 -1.43 0.02 -11.83
N LEU A 104 -1.91 -0.70 -12.83
CA LEU A 104 -1.70 -0.34 -14.25
C LEU A 104 -2.37 0.99 -14.61
N LEU A 105 -3.60 1.23 -14.19
CA LEU A 105 -4.30 2.51 -14.40
C LEU A 105 -3.62 3.68 -13.70
N ALA A 106 -2.96 3.44 -12.55
CA ALA A 106 -2.18 4.44 -11.83
C ALA A 106 -0.77 4.67 -12.43
N GLY A 107 -0.38 3.91 -13.46
CA GLY A 107 0.97 3.96 -14.02
C GLY A 107 2.05 3.51 -13.04
N ALA A 108 1.72 2.59 -12.13
CA ALA A 108 2.67 2.08 -11.16
C ALA A 108 3.68 1.15 -11.82
N VAL A 109 4.94 1.21 -11.34
CA VAL A 109 5.99 0.24 -11.65
C VAL A 109 6.21 -0.75 -10.53
N SER A 110 5.77 -0.37 -9.32
CA SER A 110 5.77 -1.21 -8.13
C SER A 110 4.65 -0.78 -7.19
N PHE A 111 4.38 -1.58 -6.19
CA PHE A 111 3.35 -1.26 -5.18
C PHE A 111 3.66 -1.94 -3.84
N ILE A 112 2.98 -1.47 -2.81
CA ILE A 112 3.01 -2.02 -1.45
C ILE A 112 1.58 -2.34 -1.05
N LEU A 113 1.38 -3.46 -0.35
CA LEU A 113 0.14 -3.77 0.31
C LEU A 113 0.22 -3.37 1.78
N CYS A 114 -0.90 -2.89 2.33
CA CYS A 114 -1.07 -2.64 3.75
C CYS A 114 -2.43 -3.12 4.19
N HIS A 115 -2.52 -3.80 5.33
CA HIS A 115 -3.80 -4.05 5.98
C HIS A 115 -3.67 -3.90 7.49
N ASN A 116 -4.78 -3.67 8.18
CA ASN A 116 -4.84 -3.63 9.63
C ASN A 116 -5.40 -4.93 10.19
N HIS A 117 -4.93 -5.29 11.37
CA HIS A 117 -5.58 -6.28 12.22
C HIS A 117 -6.33 -5.57 13.36
N PRO A 118 -7.67 -5.60 13.40
CA PRO A 118 -8.46 -5.01 14.48
C PRO A 118 -8.15 -5.57 15.86
N SER A 119 -7.57 -6.77 15.93
CA SER A 119 -7.07 -7.36 17.18
C SER A 119 -5.87 -6.63 17.77
N GLY A 120 -5.22 -5.76 17.00
CA GLY A 120 -3.97 -5.05 17.38
C GLY A 120 -2.69 -5.86 17.23
N TYR A 121 -2.78 -7.18 17.00
CA TYR A 121 -1.62 -8.05 16.76
C TYR A 121 -1.21 -8.03 15.30
N THR A 122 0.09 -7.98 15.03
CA THR A 122 0.63 -7.86 13.66
C THR A 122 1.29 -9.13 13.11
N ASN A 123 1.04 -10.28 13.77
CA ASN A 123 1.52 -11.56 13.27
C ASN A 123 0.76 -11.92 11.99
N PRO A 124 1.46 -12.24 10.89
CA PRO A 124 0.81 -12.64 9.65
C PRO A 124 0.07 -13.97 9.82
N SER A 125 -1.11 -14.06 9.26
CA SER A 125 -1.82 -15.32 9.09
C SER A 125 -1.24 -16.12 7.92
N GLN A 126 -1.59 -17.39 7.82
CA GLN A 126 -1.20 -18.21 6.66
C GLN A 126 -1.83 -17.68 5.37
N GLU A 127 -3.04 -17.13 5.49
CA GLU A 127 -3.78 -16.50 4.41
C GLU A 127 -3.08 -15.24 3.90
N ASP A 128 -2.55 -14.39 4.79
CA ASP A 128 -1.78 -13.20 4.42
C ASP A 128 -0.53 -13.56 3.61
N ILE A 129 0.16 -14.62 4.00
CA ILE A 129 1.34 -15.12 3.30
C ILE A 129 0.94 -15.61 1.90
N GLN A 130 -0.07 -16.47 1.79
CA GLN A 130 -0.51 -17.07 0.53
C GLN A 130 -0.99 -16.03 -0.48
N ILE A 131 -1.78 -15.05 -0.02
CA ILE A 131 -2.28 -13.99 -0.90
C ILE A 131 -1.14 -13.08 -1.36
N THR A 132 -0.20 -12.76 -0.47
CA THR A 132 0.98 -11.96 -0.79
C THR A 132 1.84 -12.62 -1.87
N GLU A 133 2.11 -13.92 -1.73
CA GLU A 133 2.83 -14.70 -2.74
C GLU A 133 2.12 -14.72 -4.09
N SER A 134 0.80 -14.96 -4.07
CA SER A 134 -0.01 -15.01 -5.29
C SER A 134 -0.01 -13.67 -6.03
N ILE A 135 -0.21 -12.57 -5.30
CA ILE A 135 -0.22 -11.21 -5.87
C ILE A 135 1.18 -10.83 -6.34
N GLY A 136 2.23 -11.15 -5.59
CA GLY A 136 3.62 -10.89 -5.97
C GLY A 136 4.00 -11.58 -7.28
N LYS A 137 3.71 -12.87 -7.42
CA LYS A 137 3.94 -13.64 -8.66
C LYS A 137 3.19 -13.05 -9.86
N ALA A 138 1.93 -12.68 -9.66
CA ALA A 138 1.12 -12.09 -10.73
C ALA A 138 1.64 -10.70 -11.14
N GLY A 139 2.06 -9.89 -10.18
CA GLY A 139 2.64 -8.56 -10.42
C GLY A 139 3.97 -8.63 -11.16
N SER A 140 4.88 -9.52 -10.72
CA SER A 140 6.17 -9.76 -11.37
C SER A 140 6.00 -10.15 -12.84
N LEU A 141 5.05 -11.02 -13.15
CA LEU A 141 4.76 -11.48 -14.52
C LEU A 141 4.41 -10.34 -15.49
N ILE A 142 3.78 -9.28 -14.99
CA ILE A 142 3.39 -8.12 -15.80
C ILE A 142 4.29 -6.89 -15.61
N GLY A 143 5.40 -7.05 -14.87
CA GLY A 143 6.37 -5.98 -14.64
C GLY A 143 5.92 -4.91 -13.64
N VAL A 144 5.04 -5.26 -12.68
CA VAL A 144 4.60 -4.37 -11.58
C VAL A 144 4.88 -5.09 -10.26
N SER A 145 6.07 -4.88 -9.69
CA SER A 145 6.56 -5.64 -8.54
C SER A 145 5.87 -5.26 -7.23
N LEU A 146 5.45 -6.26 -6.46
CA LEU A 146 5.08 -6.08 -5.05
C LEU A 146 6.36 -5.92 -4.22
N LEU A 147 6.54 -4.76 -3.59
CA LEU A 147 7.75 -4.48 -2.81
C LEU A 147 7.67 -4.98 -1.37
N ASP A 148 6.49 -4.90 -0.75
CA ASP A 148 6.28 -5.33 0.63
C ASP A 148 4.79 -5.52 0.89
N HIS A 149 4.48 -6.18 2.00
CA HIS A 149 3.15 -6.23 2.59
C HIS A 149 3.26 -5.94 4.08
N LEU A 150 2.61 -4.86 4.54
CA LEU A 150 2.62 -4.41 5.92
C LEU A 150 1.31 -4.80 6.61
N ILE A 151 1.43 -5.37 7.80
CA ILE A 151 0.32 -5.59 8.73
C ILE A 151 0.42 -4.55 9.82
N ILE A 152 -0.61 -3.73 10.01
CA ILE A 152 -0.63 -2.62 10.96
C ILE A 152 -1.55 -2.97 12.13
N GLY A 153 -1.01 -2.87 13.34
CA GLY A 153 -1.71 -3.06 14.60
C GLY A 153 -1.86 -1.75 15.37
N GLU A 154 -2.25 -1.84 16.64
CA GLU A 154 -2.53 -0.66 17.49
C GLU A 154 -1.33 0.28 17.66
N LYS A 155 -0.12 -0.25 17.84
CA LYS A 155 1.10 0.54 18.15
C LYS A 155 2.33 0.10 17.35
N ASN A 156 2.17 -0.89 16.49
CA ASN A 156 3.26 -1.52 15.78
C ASN A 156 2.82 -1.93 14.38
N TYR A 157 3.77 -2.34 13.58
CA TYR A 157 3.53 -2.95 12.28
C TYR A 157 4.49 -4.14 12.09
N THR A 158 4.16 -5.01 11.16
CA THR A 158 5.04 -6.06 10.67
C THR A 158 5.17 -5.93 9.15
N SER A 159 6.40 -5.93 8.67
CA SER A 159 6.72 -6.05 7.24
C SER A 159 7.01 -7.52 6.92
N LEU A 160 6.27 -8.11 6.00
CA LEU A 160 6.48 -9.50 5.59
C LEU A 160 7.84 -9.67 4.91
N ARG A 161 8.34 -8.60 4.28
CA ARG A 161 9.69 -8.58 3.69
C ARG A 161 10.78 -8.60 4.75
N GLU A 162 10.69 -7.74 5.78
CA GLU A 162 11.69 -7.68 6.85
C GLU A 162 11.79 -8.98 7.64
N ILE A 163 10.67 -9.63 7.93
CA ILE A 163 10.64 -10.92 8.63
C ILE A 163 10.88 -12.12 7.69
N GLN A 164 11.11 -11.88 6.41
CA GLN A 164 11.36 -12.90 5.38
C GLN A 164 10.24 -13.96 5.29
N ALA A 165 9.00 -13.58 5.59
CA ALA A 165 7.86 -14.48 5.51
C ALA A 165 7.49 -14.84 4.06
N VAL A 166 7.80 -13.95 3.12
CA VAL A 166 7.57 -14.09 1.67
C VAL A 166 8.80 -13.62 0.91
N THR A 167 9.10 -14.26 -0.22
CA THR A 167 10.12 -13.78 -1.15
C THR A 167 9.49 -12.77 -2.11
N PHE A 168 10.03 -11.57 -2.14
CA PHE A 168 9.60 -10.49 -3.04
C PHE A 168 10.59 -10.40 -4.21
N GLU A 169 10.08 -10.52 -5.45
CA GLU A 169 10.85 -10.47 -6.70
C GLU A 169 10.88 -9.06 -7.30
#